data_e4d47f8f108890b8dcfebf1c955602ce
#
_entry.id   e4d47f8f108890b8dcfebf1c955602ce
#
_cell.length_a   1.000
_cell.length_b   1.000
_cell.length_c   1.000
_cell.angle_alpha   90.00
_cell.angle_beta   90.00
_cell.angle_gamma   90.00
#
_symmetry.space_group_name_H-M   'P 1'
#
loop_
_entity.id
_entity.type
_entity.pdbx_description
1 polymer ?
#
loop_
_entity_poly.entity_id
_entity_poly.type
_entity_poly.pdbx_seq_one_letter_code
_entity_poly.pdbx_strand_id
1 'polypeptide(L)'
;MKQILFLLLIALCSCHSGFSRKGQGDKTDSVRLQKELCALHRYVDSVIKSDTILQQRFHCLGAGLTKDKVTIDFLDIPEDSFEVFKSAFKKNVFASPLLEFNIMSDITFGPEIIPIKEDSLGRTANIVLSPIPRDIPRGEAITPVSLSMRAEYDYYPLSTTEVKVIITNHSHFAYECGESYSLAYYNSKQKSWETLPTNPIVNSILWIFPSENPTHEQNIKLYTSEVPNRAGKYRIYKAFNRNTKVAYAEFELVDEAEAKRLRRQMDAAWNGKTISSQNIYGSYMRGDSIFVDLINNSIHFQELFRKEMLNYSAINYGAVREPSPVTQRAYTDTLQISMKTEKPVYPIGTESVDVILTNKNLSQQNLFFGEYYFVARKQGEQWIPLYDNSLVNDIGILLKPNSDYQFKAKLYPLFNDNTSGQYRVYKEVKFNDTNRKWYMIAEFKIE
;
A
#
# COMPACT_ATOMS: atom_id res chain seq x y z
N MET A 1 -25.02 9.82 -24.18
CA MET A 1 -23.99 10.62 -23.53
C MET A 1 -22.65 9.88 -23.38
N LYS A 2 -22.59 8.60 -22.96
CA LYS A 2 -21.32 7.83 -22.84
C LYS A 2 -20.56 7.65 -24.17
N GLN A 3 -21.24 7.45 -25.28
CA GLN A 3 -20.65 7.33 -26.62
C GLN A 3 -19.99 8.63 -27.13
N ILE A 4 -20.55 9.78 -26.77
CA ILE A 4 -20.05 11.11 -27.19
C ILE A 4 -18.70 11.40 -26.49
N LEU A 5 -18.55 10.99 -25.22
CA LEU A 5 -17.31 11.21 -24.46
C LEU A 5 -16.15 10.36 -25.01
N PHE A 6 -16.41 9.14 -25.47
CA PHE A 6 -15.40 8.25 -26.04
C PHE A 6 -14.97 8.68 -27.45
N LEU A 7 -15.93 9.18 -28.27
CA LEU A 7 -15.63 9.77 -29.58
C LEU A 7 -14.81 11.07 -29.47
N LEU A 8 -15.02 11.86 -28.42
CA LEU A 8 -14.20 13.05 -28.12
C LEU A 8 -12.75 12.68 -27.73
N LEU A 9 -12.54 11.57 -27.00
CA LEU A 9 -11.20 11.08 -26.67
C LEU A 9 -10.44 10.58 -27.92
N ILE A 10 -11.12 9.92 -28.86
CA ILE A 10 -10.51 9.47 -30.12
C ILE A 10 -10.25 10.66 -31.06
N ALA A 11 -11.16 11.65 -31.13
CA ALA A 11 -11.00 12.83 -31.96
C ALA A 11 -9.85 13.74 -31.51
N LEU A 12 -9.55 13.83 -30.21
CA LEU A 12 -8.41 14.58 -29.67
C LEU A 12 -7.04 13.94 -29.99
N CYS A 13 -7.02 12.63 -30.26
CA CYS A 13 -5.83 11.93 -30.70
C CYS A 13 -5.52 12.03 -32.21
N SER A 14 -6.51 12.44 -33.04
CA SER A 14 -6.40 12.42 -34.50
C SER A 14 -5.90 13.72 -35.13
N CYS A 15 -5.69 14.79 -34.36
CA CYS A 15 -5.39 16.14 -34.90
C CYS A 15 -3.90 16.51 -34.92
N HIS A 16 -2.96 15.57 -35.00
CA HIS A 16 -1.56 15.88 -35.22
C HIS A 16 -0.90 14.91 -36.21
N SER A 17 -1.28 14.99 -37.49
CA SER A 17 -0.53 14.34 -38.58
C SER A 17 -0.15 15.36 -39.63
N GLY A 18 1.10 15.78 -39.56
CA GLY A 18 1.71 16.59 -40.56
C GLY A 18 3.13 16.95 -40.19
N PHE A 19 4.07 16.00 -40.23
CA PHE A 19 5.46 16.26 -40.67
C PHE A 19 6.20 14.92 -40.81
N SER A 20 6.51 14.57 -42.04
CA SER A 20 7.29 13.39 -42.41
C SER A 20 8.74 13.54 -41.96
N ARG A 21 9.22 12.64 -41.08
CA ARG A 21 10.65 12.27 -40.97
C ARG A 21 10.77 10.75 -41.03
N LYS A 22 11.30 10.25 -42.12
CA LYS A 22 11.68 8.84 -42.28
C LYS A 22 12.73 8.46 -41.24
N GLY A 23 12.43 7.43 -40.45
CA GLY A 23 13.44 6.70 -39.68
C GLY A 23 13.17 6.44 -38.18
N GLN A 24 12.09 6.96 -37.59
CA GLN A 24 11.76 6.76 -36.19
C GLN A 24 10.28 6.37 -35.90
N GLY A 25 9.51 6.11 -36.96
CA GLY A 25 8.05 5.94 -36.90
C GLY A 25 7.58 4.64 -36.24
N ASP A 26 8.34 3.56 -36.36
CA ASP A 26 7.84 2.21 -36.09
C ASP A 26 7.60 1.93 -34.57
N LYS A 27 8.43 2.47 -33.68
CA LYS A 27 8.28 2.25 -32.25
C LYS A 27 7.18 3.12 -31.61
N THR A 28 7.02 4.35 -32.07
CA THR A 28 6.04 5.30 -31.53
C THR A 28 4.60 4.90 -31.94
N ASP A 29 4.42 4.43 -33.15
CA ASP A 29 3.12 3.97 -33.67
C ASP A 29 2.69 2.67 -32.99
N SER A 30 3.61 1.75 -32.71
CA SER A 30 3.34 0.52 -31.96
C SER A 30 2.88 0.80 -30.53
N VAL A 31 3.52 1.73 -29.81
CA VAL A 31 3.13 2.12 -28.45
C VAL A 31 1.78 2.83 -28.44
N ARG A 32 1.48 3.65 -29.44
CA ARG A 32 0.20 4.32 -29.59
C ARG A 32 -0.92 3.31 -29.83
N LEU A 33 -0.74 2.38 -30.76
CA LEU A 33 -1.70 1.31 -31.05
C LEU A 33 -1.99 0.47 -29.81
N GLN A 34 -0.97 0.08 -29.05
CA GLN A 34 -1.13 -0.68 -27.81
C GLN A 34 -1.98 0.07 -26.75
N LYS A 35 -1.77 1.38 -26.60
CA LYS A 35 -2.61 2.22 -25.70
C LYS A 35 -4.08 2.26 -26.15
N GLU A 36 -4.31 2.40 -27.44
CA GLU A 36 -5.67 2.40 -28.01
C GLU A 36 -6.34 1.04 -27.81
N LEU A 37 -5.64 -0.06 -28.05
CA LEU A 37 -6.15 -1.42 -27.84
C LEU A 37 -6.46 -1.69 -26.36
N CYS A 38 -5.60 -1.31 -25.44
CA CYS A 38 -5.84 -1.45 -24.00
C CYS A 38 -7.05 -0.62 -23.51
N ALA A 39 -7.22 0.59 -24.03
CA ALA A 39 -8.36 1.43 -23.71
C ALA A 39 -9.68 0.83 -24.23
N LEU A 40 -9.65 0.35 -25.47
CA LEU A 40 -10.78 -0.32 -26.12
C LEU A 40 -11.17 -1.61 -25.39
N HIS A 41 -10.18 -2.45 -25.05
CA HIS A 41 -10.41 -3.69 -24.29
C HIS A 41 -11.11 -3.41 -22.97
N ARG A 42 -10.57 -2.48 -22.14
CA ARG A 42 -11.16 -2.12 -20.84
C ARG A 42 -12.61 -1.61 -20.99
N TYR A 43 -12.88 -0.80 -22.01
CA TYR A 43 -14.22 -0.30 -22.27
C TYR A 43 -15.17 -1.46 -22.59
N VAL A 44 -14.80 -2.31 -23.54
CA VAL A 44 -15.62 -3.44 -23.98
C VAL A 44 -15.84 -4.44 -22.85
N ASP A 45 -14.79 -4.81 -22.14
CA ASP A 45 -14.86 -5.73 -20.98
C ASP A 45 -15.76 -5.17 -19.86
N SER A 46 -15.63 -3.87 -19.57
CA SER A 46 -16.50 -3.19 -18.60
C SER A 46 -17.98 -3.22 -19.02
N VAL A 47 -18.27 -3.03 -20.31
CA VAL A 47 -19.64 -3.07 -20.82
C VAL A 47 -20.20 -4.49 -20.76
N ILE A 48 -19.42 -5.49 -21.17
CA ILE A 48 -19.82 -6.90 -21.13
C ILE A 48 -20.11 -7.32 -19.67
N LYS A 49 -19.24 -6.98 -18.72
CA LYS A 49 -19.40 -7.32 -17.29
C LYS A 49 -20.54 -6.59 -16.61
N SER A 50 -20.86 -5.38 -17.05
CA SER A 50 -21.92 -4.57 -16.43
C SER A 50 -23.34 -4.85 -16.97
N ASP A 51 -23.43 -5.52 -18.12
CA ASP A 51 -24.70 -5.79 -18.79
C ASP A 51 -24.99 -7.28 -18.90
N THR A 52 -25.74 -7.79 -17.92
CA THR A 52 -26.18 -9.19 -17.87
C THR A 52 -27.04 -9.58 -19.08
N ILE A 53 -27.68 -8.63 -19.75
CA ILE A 53 -28.45 -8.86 -20.97
C ILE A 53 -27.54 -9.16 -22.17
N LEU A 54 -26.36 -8.51 -22.23
CA LEU A 54 -25.34 -8.81 -23.23
C LEU A 54 -24.79 -10.20 -23.07
N GLN A 55 -24.49 -10.61 -21.83
CA GLN A 55 -24.03 -11.97 -21.54
C GLN A 55 -25.06 -13.03 -21.88
N GLN A 56 -26.33 -12.82 -21.50
CA GLN A 56 -27.42 -13.79 -21.72
C GLN A 56 -27.97 -13.79 -23.14
N ARG A 57 -28.12 -12.62 -23.79
CA ARG A 57 -28.70 -12.51 -25.14
C ARG A 57 -27.71 -12.74 -26.27
N PHE A 58 -26.46 -12.38 -26.07
CA PHE A 58 -25.42 -12.43 -27.10
C PHE A 58 -24.37 -13.49 -26.86
N HIS A 59 -24.56 -14.35 -25.83
CA HIS A 59 -23.60 -15.40 -25.50
C HIS A 59 -22.14 -14.91 -25.45
N CYS A 60 -21.92 -13.64 -25.06
CA CYS A 60 -20.61 -13.02 -25.02
C CYS A 60 -19.91 -13.44 -23.74
N LEU A 61 -18.80 -14.18 -23.84
CA LEU A 61 -18.00 -14.63 -22.70
C LEU A 61 -17.13 -13.52 -22.13
N GLY A 62 -16.56 -12.69 -22.99
CA GLY A 62 -15.62 -11.67 -22.59
C GLY A 62 -14.92 -11.02 -23.77
N ALA A 63 -14.00 -10.14 -23.45
CA ALA A 63 -13.10 -9.53 -24.41
C ALA A 63 -11.66 -9.98 -24.14
N GLY A 64 -10.94 -10.36 -25.19
CA GLY A 64 -9.52 -10.67 -25.19
C GLY A 64 -8.70 -9.58 -25.84
N LEU A 65 -7.38 -9.62 -25.70
CA LEU A 65 -6.47 -8.70 -26.35
C LEU A 65 -5.40 -9.48 -27.10
N THR A 66 -5.29 -9.21 -28.39
CA THR A 66 -4.19 -9.72 -29.23
C THR A 66 -3.19 -8.59 -29.51
N LYS A 67 -2.16 -8.87 -30.33
CA LYS A 67 -1.12 -7.90 -30.66
C LYS A 67 -1.67 -6.64 -31.33
N ASP A 68 -2.73 -6.77 -32.12
CA ASP A 68 -3.26 -5.72 -33.00
C ASP A 68 -4.80 -5.59 -32.98
N LYS A 69 -5.50 -6.43 -32.21
CA LYS A 69 -6.97 -6.47 -32.11
C LYS A 69 -7.44 -6.70 -30.67
N VAL A 70 -8.66 -6.29 -30.42
CA VAL A 70 -9.46 -6.73 -29.26
C VAL A 70 -10.41 -7.81 -29.75
N THR A 71 -10.29 -9.02 -29.22
CA THR A 71 -11.16 -10.15 -29.56
C THR A 71 -12.41 -10.14 -28.72
N ILE A 72 -13.54 -10.48 -29.32
CA ILE A 72 -14.83 -10.70 -28.65
C ILE A 72 -15.17 -12.16 -28.88
N ASP A 73 -15.25 -12.92 -27.80
CA ASP A 73 -15.49 -14.34 -27.85
C ASP A 73 -16.97 -14.65 -27.54
N PHE A 74 -17.64 -15.31 -28.46
CA PHE A 74 -19.00 -15.81 -28.31
C PHE A 74 -18.97 -17.32 -28.02
N LEU A 75 -19.81 -17.76 -27.07
CA LEU A 75 -19.89 -19.17 -26.68
C LEU A 75 -21.08 -19.85 -27.37
N ASP A 76 -20.83 -21.04 -27.95
CA ASP A 76 -21.84 -21.97 -28.45
C ASP A 76 -22.92 -21.36 -29.36
N ILE A 77 -22.54 -20.35 -30.17
CA ILE A 77 -23.46 -19.84 -31.18
C ILE A 77 -23.33 -20.65 -32.47
N PRO A 78 -24.46 -20.94 -33.16
CA PRO A 78 -24.41 -21.60 -34.46
C PRO A 78 -23.62 -20.74 -35.46
N GLU A 79 -22.83 -21.39 -36.30
CA GLU A 79 -21.93 -20.73 -37.28
C GLU A 79 -22.70 -19.83 -38.25
N ASP A 80 -23.90 -20.22 -38.63
CA ASP A 80 -24.82 -19.44 -39.47
C ASP A 80 -25.40 -18.20 -38.78
N SER A 81 -25.38 -18.16 -37.46
CA SER A 81 -25.84 -17.04 -36.64
C SER A 81 -24.75 -16.02 -36.30
N PHE A 82 -23.49 -16.36 -36.58
CA PHE A 82 -22.33 -15.55 -36.19
C PHE A 82 -22.36 -14.10 -36.66
N GLU A 83 -22.68 -13.90 -37.94
CA GLU A 83 -22.74 -12.53 -38.52
C GLU A 83 -23.92 -11.71 -37.94
N VAL A 84 -24.99 -12.38 -37.51
CA VAL A 84 -26.10 -11.71 -36.81
C VAL A 84 -25.68 -11.20 -35.46
N PHE A 85 -24.98 -12.06 -34.64
CA PHE A 85 -24.49 -11.70 -33.32
C PHE A 85 -23.43 -10.59 -33.41
N LYS A 86 -22.47 -10.72 -34.34
CA LYS A 86 -21.46 -9.71 -34.62
C LYS A 86 -22.03 -8.35 -34.98
N SER A 87 -23.04 -8.34 -35.84
CA SER A 87 -23.77 -7.12 -36.26
C SER A 87 -24.54 -6.50 -35.10
N ALA A 88 -25.21 -7.35 -34.29
CA ALA A 88 -25.92 -6.90 -33.10
C ALA A 88 -24.99 -6.33 -32.05
N PHE A 89 -23.81 -6.96 -31.82
CA PHE A 89 -22.81 -6.42 -30.93
C PHE A 89 -22.28 -5.05 -31.38
N LYS A 90 -21.90 -4.92 -32.67
CA LYS A 90 -21.43 -3.66 -33.24
C LYS A 90 -22.50 -2.53 -33.11
N LYS A 91 -23.79 -2.87 -33.29
CA LYS A 91 -24.89 -1.91 -33.17
C LYS A 91 -25.17 -1.48 -31.73
N ASN A 92 -25.15 -2.41 -30.79
CA ASN A 92 -25.65 -2.18 -29.43
C ASN A 92 -24.56 -1.86 -28.43
N VAL A 93 -23.30 -2.30 -28.69
CA VAL A 93 -22.17 -2.10 -27.79
C VAL A 93 -21.17 -1.10 -28.38
N PHE A 94 -20.42 -1.52 -29.39
CA PHE A 94 -19.39 -0.69 -30.02
C PHE A 94 -18.95 -1.25 -31.35
N ALA A 95 -18.66 -0.35 -32.32
CA ALA A 95 -18.12 -0.70 -33.61
C ALA A 95 -16.71 -0.11 -33.79
N SER A 96 -15.72 -0.95 -34.05
CA SER A 96 -14.34 -0.53 -34.33
C SER A 96 -13.69 -1.50 -35.31
N PRO A 97 -12.79 -1.03 -36.20
CA PRO A 97 -11.96 -1.90 -37.04
C PRO A 97 -10.94 -2.70 -36.23
N LEU A 98 -10.71 -2.31 -34.97
CA LEU A 98 -9.80 -3.02 -34.04
C LEU A 98 -10.48 -4.18 -33.32
N LEU A 99 -11.78 -4.44 -33.53
CA LEU A 99 -12.49 -5.58 -32.96
C LEU A 99 -12.41 -6.77 -33.92
N GLU A 100 -12.07 -7.91 -33.37
CA GLU A 100 -12.15 -9.24 -33.99
C GLU A 100 -13.15 -10.08 -33.21
N PHE A 101 -13.92 -10.92 -33.88
CA PHE A 101 -14.96 -11.72 -33.28
C PHE A 101 -14.67 -13.21 -33.53
N ASN A 102 -14.75 -14.02 -32.47
CA ASN A 102 -14.49 -15.45 -32.54
C ASN A 102 -15.70 -16.24 -32.01
N ILE A 103 -15.91 -17.44 -32.54
CA ILE A 103 -16.77 -18.45 -31.94
C ILE A 103 -15.87 -19.39 -31.15
N MET A 104 -16.16 -19.55 -29.87
CA MET A 104 -15.57 -20.60 -29.07
C MET A 104 -16.54 -21.78 -29.00
N SER A 105 -16.42 -22.70 -29.95
CA SER A 105 -16.99 -24.03 -29.86
C SER A 105 -15.94 -24.91 -29.19
N ASP A 106 -16.35 -25.69 -28.18
CA ASP A 106 -15.47 -26.59 -27.41
C ASP A 106 -14.53 -25.87 -26.42
N ILE A 107 -15.06 -25.05 -25.53
CA ILE A 107 -14.43 -24.95 -24.24
C ILE A 107 -14.76 -26.26 -23.50
N THR A 108 -13.93 -27.25 -23.65
CA THR A 108 -13.82 -28.33 -22.68
C THR A 108 -13.37 -27.68 -21.39
N PHE A 109 -14.32 -27.15 -20.61
CA PHE A 109 -14.09 -26.89 -19.19
C PHE A 109 -13.58 -28.23 -18.65
N GLY A 110 -12.30 -28.21 -18.24
CA GLY A 110 -11.60 -29.38 -17.79
C GLY A 110 -12.38 -30.25 -16.79
N PRO A 111 -11.83 -31.29 -16.31
CA PRO A 111 -12.33 -32.64 -16.24
C PRO A 111 -13.85 -32.73 -15.97
N GLU A 112 -14.51 -33.57 -16.75
CA GLU A 112 -15.92 -33.98 -16.64
C GLU A 112 -16.51 -33.62 -15.28
N ILE A 113 -17.53 -32.76 -15.27
CA ILE A 113 -18.37 -32.58 -14.09
C ILE A 113 -18.96 -34.00 -13.89
N ILE A 114 -18.33 -34.78 -13.00
CA ILE A 114 -18.90 -36.01 -12.53
C ILE A 114 -20.30 -35.67 -12.06
N PRO A 115 -21.37 -36.25 -12.66
CA PRO A 115 -22.71 -35.88 -12.31
C PRO A 115 -22.87 -36.04 -10.80
N ILE A 116 -23.22 -34.92 -10.16
CA ILE A 116 -23.41 -34.82 -8.71
C ILE A 116 -24.49 -35.87 -8.39
N LYS A 117 -24.12 -36.95 -7.72
CA LYS A 117 -25.10 -37.82 -7.11
C LYS A 117 -25.81 -36.99 -6.04
N GLU A 118 -27.07 -36.66 -6.31
CA GLU A 118 -27.95 -36.16 -5.26
C GLU A 118 -27.97 -37.19 -4.13
N ASP A 119 -27.75 -36.74 -2.90
CA ASP A 119 -27.99 -37.56 -1.75
C ASP A 119 -29.48 -37.88 -1.67
N SER A 120 -29.84 -38.91 -0.93
CA SER A 120 -31.21 -39.38 -0.74
C SER A 120 -32.16 -38.31 -0.12
N LEU A 121 -31.68 -37.08 0.09
CA LEU A 121 -32.39 -35.92 0.65
C LEU A 121 -32.42 -34.72 -0.31
N GLY A 122 -31.97 -34.87 -1.58
CA GLY A 122 -31.99 -33.80 -2.59
C GLY A 122 -31.08 -32.63 -2.30
N ARG A 123 -30.01 -32.83 -1.49
CA ARG A 123 -29.04 -31.77 -1.19
C ARG A 123 -27.88 -31.84 -2.16
N THR A 124 -27.61 -30.78 -2.84
CA THR A 124 -26.39 -30.58 -3.61
C THR A 124 -25.20 -30.51 -2.65
N ALA A 125 -24.43 -31.59 -2.56
CA ALA A 125 -23.16 -31.56 -1.84
C ALA A 125 -22.18 -30.69 -2.66
N ASN A 126 -21.82 -29.53 -2.16
CA ASN A 126 -20.66 -28.81 -2.67
C ASN A 126 -19.43 -29.69 -2.41
N ILE A 127 -18.97 -30.43 -3.43
CA ILE A 127 -17.70 -31.13 -3.34
C ILE A 127 -16.63 -30.07 -3.32
N VAL A 128 -16.19 -29.71 -2.13
CA VAL A 128 -14.94 -28.95 -1.95
C VAL A 128 -13.83 -29.95 -2.26
N LEU A 129 -13.27 -29.88 -3.47
CA LEU A 129 -12.09 -30.68 -3.81
C LEU A 129 -10.97 -30.28 -2.85
N SER A 130 -10.42 -31.27 -2.13
CA SER A 130 -9.25 -31.05 -1.28
C SER A 130 -8.08 -30.53 -2.12
N PRO A 131 -7.32 -29.56 -1.64
CA PRO A 131 -6.12 -29.11 -2.33
C PRO A 131 -5.12 -30.25 -2.52
N ILE A 132 -4.45 -30.26 -3.66
CA ILE A 132 -3.41 -31.25 -4.00
C ILE A 132 -2.09 -30.52 -4.28
N PRO A 133 -0.93 -31.15 -4.04
CA PRO A 133 0.34 -30.62 -4.47
C PRO A 133 0.37 -30.39 -5.97
N ARG A 134 0.81 -29.22 -6.41
CA ARG A 134 1.00 -28.87 -7.82
C ARG A 134 2.47 -28.86 -8.16
N ASP A 135 2.80 -29.35 -9.32
CA ASP A 135 4.16 -29.28 -9.84
C ASP A 135 4.64 -27.84 -9.97
N ILE A 136 5.93 -27.64 -9.73
CA ILE A 136 6.58 -26.34 -9.98
C ILE A 136 6.56 -26.10 -11.50
N PRO A 137 6.08 -24.94 -11.95
CA PRO A 137 6.05 -24.63 -13.37
C PRO A 137 7.45 -24.66 -14.01
N ARG A 138 7.54 -25.19 -15.23
CA ARG A 138 8.80 -25.37 -15.98
C ARG A 138 9.05 -24.27 -17.02
N GLY A 139 8.50 -23.08 -16.86
CA GLY A 139 8.71 -21.98 -17.77
C GLY A 139 10.10 -21.35 -17.62
N GLU A 140 10.48 -20.51 -18.60
CA GLU A 140 11.66 -19.67 -18.49
C GLU A 140 11.48 -18.61 -17.39
N ALA A 141 12.49 -18.46 -16.54
CA ALA A 141 12.44 -17.47 -15.44
C ALA A 141 12.36 -16.04 -16.00
N ILE A 142 11.37 -15.27 -15.53
CA ILE A 142 11.27 -13.84 -15.85
C ILE A 142 12.28 -13.09 -15.01
N THR A 143 13.03 -12.18 -15.66
CA THR A 143 13.97 -11.33 -14.93
C THR A 143 13.18 -10.32 -14.07
N PRO A 144 13.59 -10.03 -12.83
CA PRO A 144 12.92 -9.03 -11.97
C PRO A 144 12.86 -7.62 -12.57
N VAL A 145 13.75 -7.32 -13.53
CA VAL A 145 13.74 -6.05 -14.27
C VAL A 145 12.53 -5.94 -15.20
N SER A 146 12.01 -7.07 -15.69
CA SER A 146 10.84 -7.08 -16.57
C SER A 146 9.53 -7.26 -15.81
N LEU A 147 9.52 -8.17 -14.84
CA LEU A 147 8.38 -8.43 -13.96
C LEU A 147 8.90 -8.90 -12.62
N SER A 148 8.62 -8.15 -11.57
CA SER A 148 8.95 -8.55 -10.20
C SER A 148 7.73 -9.15 -9.50
N MET A 149 7.99 -10.15 -8.67
CA MET A 149 7.00 -10.79 -7.81
C MET A 149 7.58 -10.90 -6.41
N ARG A 150 6.88 -10.39 -5.42
CA ARG A 150 7.31 -10.45 -4.02
C ARG A 150 6.13 -10.69 -3.10
N ALA A 151 6.37 -11.29 -1.94
CA ALA A 151 5.41 -11.27 -0.84
C ALA A 151 5.33 -9.84 -0.26
N GLU A 152 4.20 -9.50 0.36
CA GLU A 152 4.04 -8.20 1.04
C GLU A 152 5.05 -8.05 2.19
N TYR A 153 5.27 -9.13 2.94
CA TYR A 153 6.25 -9.21 4.02
C TYR A 153 7.29 -10.29 3.72
N ASP A 154 8.49 -10.13 4.28
CA ASP A 154 9.57 -11.13 4.18
C ASP A 154 9.34 -12.27 5.18
N TYR A 155 8.72 -11.95 6.32
CA TYR A 155 8.45 -12.88 7.42
C TYR A 155 6.99 -12.84 7.83
N TYR A 156 6.45 -14.02 8.18
CA TYR A 156 5.09 -14.22 8.68
C TYR A 156 5.10 -15.20 9.86
N PRO A 157 4.18 -15.08 10.83
CA PRO A 157 4.07 -16.06 11.92
C PRO A 157 3.56 -17.41 11.40
N LEU A 158 3.84 -18.50 12.11
CA LEU A 158 3.36 -19.83 11.76
C LEU A 158 1.84 -19.96 11.66
N SER A 159 1.11 -19.11 12.36
CA SER A 159 -0.36 -19.05 12.33
C SER A 159 -0.94 -18.48 11.03
N THR A 160 -0.10 -17.98 10.14
CA THR A 160 -0.52 -17.38 8.86
C THR A 160 -1.22 -18.41 7.98
N THR A 161 -2.39 -18.05 7.48
CA THR A 161 -3.19 -18.87 6.56
C THR A 161 -3.20 -18.36 5.13
N GLU A 162 -2.79 -17.09 4.94
CA GLU A 162 -2.82 -16.40 3.66
C GLU A 162 -1.67 -15.39 3.55
N VAL A 163 -1.04 -15.31 2.39
CA VAL A 163 0.07 -14.39 2.08
C VAL A 163 -0.30 -13.56 0.87
N LYS A 164 -0.19 -12.24 0.99
CA LYS A 164 -0.39 -11.34 -0.15
C LYS A 164 0.89 -11.29 -0.99
N VAL A 165 0.74 -11.48 -2.29
CA VAL A 165 1.79 -11.35 -3.29
C VAL A 165 1.52 -10.12 -4.15
N ILE A 166 2.57 -9.37 -4.40
CA ILE A 166 2.57 -8.16 -5.20
C ILE A 166 3.38 -8.44 -6.46
N ILE A 167 2.74 -8.32 -7.61
CA ILE A 167 3.33 -8.54 -8.92
C ILE A 167 3.39 -7.21 -9.64
N THR A 168 4.58 -6.79 -10.07
CA THR A 168 4.78 -5.51 -10.74
C THR A 168 5.38 -5.72 -12.13
N ASN A 169 4.71 -5.22 -13.15
CA ASN A 169 5.18 -5.26 -14.53
C ASN A 169 5.99 -3.99 -14.87
N HIS A 170 7.30 -4.16 -14.98
CA HIS A 170 8.24 -3.08 -15.33
C HIS A 170 8.51 -2.98 -16.84
N SER A 171 7.98 -3.95 -17.63
CA SER A 171 8.20 -4.02 -19.07
C SER A 171 7.16 -3.20 -19.84
N HIS A 172 7.36 -3.11 -21.14
CA HIS A 172 6.40 -2.51 -22.06
C HIS A 172 5.38 -3.50 -22.63
N PHE A 173 5.44 -4.77 -22.20
CA PHE A 173 4.59 -5.85 -22.67
C PHE A 173 3.60 -6.25 -21.59
N ALA A 174 2.40 -6.72 -21.98
CA ALA A 174 1.47 -7.35 -21.08
C ALA A 174 1.89 -8.81 -20.76
N TYR A 175 1.65 -9.25 -19.54
CA TYR A 175 1.81 -10.64 -19.14
C TYR A 175 0.44 -11.27 -18.89
N GLU A 176 0.17 -12.38 -19.55
CA GLU A 176 -1.00 -13.21 -19.31
C GLU A 176 -0.72 -14.13 -18.11
N CYS A 177 -1.62 -14.19 -17.15
CA CYS A 177 -1.57 -15.16 -16.05
C CYS A 177 -2.97 -15.53 -15.61
N GLY A 178 -3.10 -16.63 -14.86
CA GLY A 178 -4.33 -16.98 -14.15
C GLY A 178 -4.20 -16.67 -12.65
N GLU A 179 -5.22 -16.96 -11.86
CA GLU A 179 -5.12 -16.91 -10.39
C GLU A 179 -4.37 -18.11 -9.81
N SER A 180 -4.11 -19.14 -10.62
CA SER A 180 -3.40 -20.34 -10.19
C SER A 180 -1.95 -20.04 -9.80
N TYR A 181 -1.47 -20.78 -8.81
CA TYR A 181 -0.10 -20.71 -8.31
C TYR A 181 0.35 -22.09 -7.84
N SER A 182 1.65 -22.28 -7.68
CA SER A 182 2.25 -23.42 -6.98
C SER A 182 2.98 -22.92 -5.74
N LEU A 183 2.86 -23.67 -4.66
CA LEU A 183 3.49 -23.36 -3.37
C LEU A 183 4.52 -24.43 -3.05
N ALA A 184 5.68 -24.03 -2.55
CA ALA A 184 6.73 -24.95 -2.14
C ALA A 184 7.37 -24.51 -0.82
N TYR A 185 7.80 -25.50 -0.04
CA TYR A 185 8.57 -25.34 1.19
C TYR A 185 10.01 -25.82 0.94
N TYR A 186 11.00 -25.08 1.46
CA TYR A 186 12.39 -25.50 1.34
C TYR A 186 12.80 -26.46 2.46
N ASN A 187 13.00 -27.72 2.10
CA ASN A 187 13.53 -28.72 3.02
C ASN A 187 15.04 -28.58 3.13
N SER A 188 15.53 -28.00 4.23
CA SER A 188 16.95 -27.76 4.47
C SER A 188 17.78 -29.04 4.60
N LYS A 189 17.18 -30.16 5.03
CA LYS A 189 17.86 -31.47 5.15
C LYS A 189 18.10 -32.08 3.77
N GLN A 190 17.12 -31.99 2.89
CA GLN A 190 17.21 -32.51 1.52
C GLN A 190 17.79 -31.50 0.53
N LYS A 191 17.93 -30.22 0.94
CA LYS A 191 18.33 -29.09 0.08
C LYS A 191 17.49 -28.97 -1.17
N SER A 192 16.20 -29.20 -1.05
CA SER A 192 15.24 -29.21 -2.17
C SER A 192 13.91 -28.55 -1.79
N TRP A 193 13.18 -28.09 -2.81
CA TRP A 193 11.85 -27.55 -2.66
C TRP A 193 10.81 -28.68 -2.70
N GLU A 194 9.99 -28.79 -1.66
CA GLU A 194 8.85 -29.70 -1.56
C GLU A 194 7.58 -28.96 -1.99
N THR A 195 6.84 -29.50 -2.94
CA THR A 195 5.56 -28.92 -3.36
C THR A 195 4.49 -29.08 -2.27
N LEU A 196 3.68 -28.07 -2.09
CA LEU A 196 2.61 -28.03 -1.11
C LEU A 196 1.24 -27.97 -1.81
N PRO A 197 0.16 -28.34 -1.12
CA PRO A 197 -1.19 -28.28 -1.65
C PRO A 197 -1.60 -26.87 -2.05
N THR A 198 -2.28 -26.75 -3.19
CA THR A 198 -2.91 -25.50 -3.67
C THR A 198 -4.26 -25.83 -4.30
N ASN A 199 -5.11 -24.80 -4.50
CA ASN A 199 -6.37 -25.02 -5.18
C ASN A 199 -6.15 -25.50 -6.62
N PRO A 200 -6.70 -26.65 -7.02
CA PRO A 200 -6.49 -27.23 -8.34
C PRO A 200 -7.20 -26.48 -9.48
N ILE A 201 -8.25 -25.72 -9.19
CA ILE A 201 -9.13 -25.20 -10.23
C ILE A 201 -9.35 -23.70 -10.05
N VAL A 202 -8.61 -22.91 -10.80
CA VAL A 202 -8.98 -21.53 -11.08
C VAL A 202 -8.74 -21.26 -12.56
N ASN A 203 -9.78 -21.35 -13.35
CA ASN A 203 -9.77 -21.00 -14.77
C ASN A 203 -10.08 -19.50 -14.91
N SER A 204 -9.19 -18.65 -14.47
CA SER A 204 -9.25 -17.22 -14.74
C SER A 204 -8.08 -16.80 -15.60
N ILE A 205 -8.33 -15.99 -16.60
CA ILE A 205 -7.29 -15.32 -17.37
C ILE A 205 -7.21 -13.89 -16.87
N LEU A 206 -6.03 -13.49 -16.42
CA LEU A 206 -5.71 -12.16 -15.98
C LEU A 206 -4.55 -11.62 -16.83
N TRP A 207 -4.63 -10.35 -17.18
CA TRP A 207 -3.56 -9.66 -17.87
C TRP A 207 -2.96 -8.59 -16.98
N ILE A 208 -1.63 -8.61 -16.81
CA ILE A 208 -0.89 -7.58 -16.10
C ILE A 208 -0.27 -6.64 -17.15
N PHE A 209 -0.92 -5.50 -17.32
CA PHE A 209 -0.50 -4.53 -18.32
C PHE A 209 0.62 -3.62 -17.83
N PRO A 210 1.49 -3.14 -18.72
CA PRO A 210 2.33 -1.99 -18.44
C PRO A 210 1.43 -0.76 -18.29
N SER A 211 1.42 -0.13 -17.13
CA SER A 211 0.59 1.03 -16.84
C SER A 211 1.33 2.00 -15.92
N GLU A 212 0.75 3.17 -15.65
CA GLU A 212 1.25 4.08 -14.61
C GLU A 212 1.21 3.42 -13.21
N ASN A 213 0.34 2.39 -13.04
CA ASN A 213 0.24 1.59 -11.82
C ASN A 213 0.29 0.08 -12.18
N PRO A 214 1.48 -0.43 -12.55
CA PRO A 214 1.64 -1.77 -13.13
C PRO A 214 1.55 -2.90 -12.09
N THR A 215 0.96 -2.66 -10.94
CA THR A 215 0.94 -3.59 -9.81
C THR A 215 -0.36 -4.37 -9.75
N HIS A 216 -0.26 -5.68 -9.58
CA HIS A 216 -1.36 -6.59 -9.28
C HIS A 216 -1.11 -7.28 -7.94
N GLU A 217 -2.12 -7.31 -7.08
CA GLU A 217 -2.09 -7.97 -5.78
C GLU A 217 -2.93 -9.25 -5.81
N GLN A 218 -2.40 -10.32 -5.25
CA GLN A 218 -3.10 -11.59 -5.13
C GLN A 218 -2.89 -12.20 -3.74
N ASN A 219 -3.97 -12.66 -3.12
CA ASN A 219 -3.91 -13.38 -1.86
C ASN A 219 -3.72 -14.88 -2.12
N ILE A 220 -2.71 -15.46 -1.50
CA ILE A 220 -2.28 -16.85 -1.65
C ILE A 220 -2.60 -17.62 -0.37
N LYS A 221 -3.50 -18.59 -0.46
CA LYS A 221 -3.84 -19.48 0.67
C LYS A 221 -2.77 -20.52 0.89
N LEU A 222 -2.43 -20.80 2.16
CA LEU A 222 -1.41 -21.78 2.56
C LEU A 222 -1.98 -23.18 2.86
N TYR A 223 -3.32 -23.34 2.87
CA TYR A 223 -4.02 -24.62 3.10
C TYR A 223 -3.54 -25.38 4.35
N THR A 224 -3.44 -24.67 5.47
CA THR A 224 -2.91 -25.17 6.74
C THR A 224 -3.73 -26.32 7.37
N SER A 225 -4.98 -26.49 6.94
CA SER A 225 -5.82 -27.64 7.29
C SER A 225 -5.33 -28.94 6.66
N GLU A 226 -4.69 -28.87 5.50
CA GLU A 226 -4.21 -30.02 4.76
C GLU A 226 -2.77 -30.38 5.17
N VAL A 227 -1.92 -29.34 5.24
CA VAL A 227 -0.52 -29.47 5.67
C VAL A 227 -0.20 -28.37 6.66
N PRO A 228 0.06 -28.70 7.94
CA PRO A 228 0.43 -27.69 8.93
C PRO A 228 1.66 -26.89 8.50
N ASN A 229 1.65 -25.61 8.78
CA ASN A 229 2.79 -24.74 8.54
C ASN A 229 4.04 -25.20 9.30
N ARG A 230 5.18 -25.08 8.66
CA ARG A 230 6.52 -25.34 9.23
C ARG A 230 7.34 -24.06 9.20
N ALA A 231 8.14 -23.83 10.23
CA ALA A 231 9.09 -22.71 10.19
C ALA A 231 10.11 -22.92 9.07
N GLY A 232 10.44 -21.83 8.34
CA GLY A 232 11.43 -21.83 7.27
C GLY A 232 10.94 -21.17 6.00
N LYS A 233 11.67 -21.40 4.90
CA LYS A 233 11.49 -20.72 3.62
C LYS A 233 10.39 -21.33 2.78
N TYR A 234 9.57 -20.45 2.22
CA TYR A 234 8.51 -20.78 1.27
C TYR A 234 8.73 -20.03 -0.04
N ARG A 235 8.21 -20.61 -1.11
CA ARG A 235 8.24 -20.00 -2.43
C ARG A 235 6.90 -20.21 -3.11
N ILE A 236 6.36 -19.11 -3.65
CA ILE A 236 5.15 -19.08 -4.46
C ILE A 236 5.61 -18.92 -5.90
N TYR A 237 5.25 -19.86 -6.76
CA TYR A 237 5.51 -19.80 -8.20
C TYR A 237 4.24 -19.40 -8.93
N LYS A 238 4.39 -18.56 -9.94
CA LYS A 238 3.32 -18.18 -10.84
C LYS A 238 3.78 -18.28 -12.28
N ALA A 239 2.97 -18.95 -13.08
CA ALA A 239 3.22 -19.09 -14.50
C ALA A 239 2.54 -17.97 -15.30
N PHE A 240 3.20 -17.53 -16.36
CA PHE A 240 2.77 -16.47 -17.24
C PHE A 240 2.84 -16.94 -18.69
N ASN A 241 2.10 -16.25 -19.59
CA ASN A 241 2.13 -16.46 -21.03
C ASN A 241 1.98 -17.95 -21.40
N ARG A 242 0.87 -18.55 -20.93
CA ARG A 242 0.56 -19.99 -21.17
C ARG A 242 1.66 -20.93 -20.67
N ASN A 243 2.18 -20.68 -19.47
CA ASN A 243 3.25 -21.45 -18.81
C ASN A 243 4.63 -21.39 -19.50
N THR A 244 4.85 -20.48 -20.44
CA THR A 244 6.18 -20.33 -21.07
C THR A 244 7.13 -19.52 -20.19
N LYS A 245 6.61 -18.69 -19.28
CA LYS A 245 7.38 -17.84 -18.38
C LYS A 245 6.99 -18.10 -16.93
N VAL A 246 7.93 -17.97 -15.99
CA VAL A 246 7.71 -18.18 -14.56
C VAL A 246 8.35 -17.08 -13.73
N ALA A 247 7.62 -16.57 -12.75
CA ALA A 247 8.17 -15.75 -11.67
C ALA A 247 7.87 -16.40 -10.32
N TYR A 248 8.62 -16.00 -9.28
CA TYR A 248 8.38 -16.47 -7.94
C TYR A 248 8.57 -15.37 -6.90
N ALA A 249 7.90 -15.54 -5.76
CA ALA A 249 8.09 -14.75 -4.54
C ALA A 249 8.56 -15.67 -3.41
N GLU A 250 9.48 -15.21 -2.59
CA GLU A 250 9.94 -15.91 -1.39
C GLU A 250 9.46 -15.19 -0.13
N PHE A 251 9.22 -15.96 0.93
CA PHE A 251 8.95 -15.48 2.28
C PHE A 251 9.34 -16.56 3.30
N GLU A 252 9.37 -16.21 4.57
CA GLU A 252 9.64 -17.16 5.64
C GLU A 252 8.48 -17.20 6.64
N LEU A 253 8.08 -18.41 7.05
CA LEU A 253 7.25 -18.60 8.23
C LEU A 253 8.15 -18.79 9.45
N VAL A 254 7.88 -18.03 10.51
CA VAL A 254 8.70 -18.00 11.70
C VAL A 254 7.94 -18.47 12.93
N ASP A 255 8.58 -19.27 13.77
CA ASP A 255 8.10 -19.61 15.10
C ASP A 255 8.47 -18.51 16.10
N GLU A 256 8.05 -18.68 17.36
CA GLU A 256 8.34 -17.72 18.44
C GLU A 256 9.86 -17.55 18.69
N ALA A 257 10.66 -18.61 18.53
CA ALA A 257 12.08 -18.54 18.73
C ALA A 257 12.78 -17.68 17.67
N GLU A 258 12.34 -17.87 16.40
CA GLU A 258 12.84 -17.09 15.29
C GLU A 258 12.32 -15.64 15.35
N ALA A 259 11.06 -15.42 15.74
CA ALA A 259 10.54 -14.07 15.97
C ALA A 259 11.34 -13.32 17.06
N LYS A 260 11.75 -14.01 18.13
CA LYS A 260 12.68 -13.45 19.13
C LYS A 260 14.04 -13.11 18.55
N ARG A 261 14.54 -13.91 17.58
CA ARG A 261 15.80 -13.61 16.88
C ARG A 261 15.64 -12.36 16.01
N LEU A 262 14.56 -12.26 15.24
CA LEU A 262 14.25 -11.10 14.41
C LEU A 262 14.17 -9.82 15.26
N ARG A 263 13.48 -9.87 16.39
CA ARG A 263 13.43 -8.73 17.31
C ARG A 263 14.83 -8.33 17.79
N ARG A 264 15.67 -9.26 18.22
CA ARG A 264 17.04 -8.93 18.65
C ARG A 264 17.88 -8.28 17.56
N GLN A 265 17.69 -8.68 16.30
CA GLN A 265 18.33 -8.02 15.16
C GLN A 265 17.82 -6.58 14.98
N MET A 266 16.52 -6.38 15.09
CA MET A 266 15.91 -5.05 15.07
C MET A 266 16.42 -4.17 16.22
N ASP A 267 16.46 -4.71 17.46
CA ASP A 267 16.97 -3.98 18.63
C ASP A 267 18.47 -3.62 18.47
N ALA A 268 19.27 -4.47 17.86
CA ALA A 268 20.67 -4.17 17.54
C ALA A 268 20.81 -3.03 16.51
N ALA A 269 19.86 -2.93 15.57
CA ALA A 269 19.81 -1.86 14.58
C ALA A 269 19.23 -0.55 15.12
N TRP A 270 18.60 -0.55 16.31
CA TRP A 270 17.97 0.62 16.93
C TRP A 270 18.93 1.79 17.16
N ASN A 271 20.20 1.50 17.50
CA ASN A 271 21.23 2.53 17.64
C ASN A 271 21.81 3.02 16.30
N GLY A 272 21.18 2.66 15.19
CA GLY A 272 21.57 3.05 13.84
C GLY A 272 21.30 4.55 13.58
N LYS A 273 21.72 4.97 12.37
CA LYS A 273 21.54 6.36 11.92
C LYS A 273 20.37 6.51 10.93
N THR A 274 19.58 5.45 10.74
CA THR A 274 18.42 5.51 9.84
C THR A 274 17.28 6.30 10.46
N ILE A 275 16.40 6.84 9.64
CA ILE A 275 15.21 7.56 10.10
C ILE A 275 14.34 6.64 10.96
N SER A 276 14.15 5.40 10.53
CA SER A 276 13.36 4.41 11.26
C SER A 276 13.95 4.09 12.62
N SER A 277 15.29 3.93 12.74
CA SER A 277 15.92 3.66 14.03
C SER A 277 15.75 4.81 15.02
N GLN A 278 15.76 6.05 14.55
CA GLN A 278 15.54 7.24 15.38
C GLN A 278 14.07 7.45 15.74
N ASN A 279 13.15 6.87 14.98
CA ASN A 279 11.71 6.95 15.22
C ASN A 279 11.19 5.90 16.22
N ILE A 280 12.01 4.92 16.63
CA ILE A 280 11.61 3.93 17.63
C ILE A 280 11.71 4.56 19.02
N TYR A 281 10.61 4.51 19.77
CA TYR A 281 10.58 4.89 21.17
C TYR A 281 10.75 3.67 22.09
N GLY A 282 10.12 2.55 21.73
CA GLY A 282 10.20 1.31 22.49
C GLY A 282 9.79 0.09 21.68
N SER A 283 10.16 -1.10 22.14
CA SER A 283 9.69 -2.36 21.58
C SER A 283 9.55 -3.43 22.65
N TYR A 284 8.55 -4.31 22.47
CA TYR A 284 8.37 -5.49 23.30
C TYR A 284 7.76 -6.65 22.49
N MET A 285 7.70 -7.85 23.06
CA MET A 285 7.09 -9.02 22.42
C MET A 285 5.95 -9.59 23.24
N ARG A 286 4.99 -10.17 22.54
CA ARG A 286 3.96 -11.03 23.12
C ARG A 286 3.73 -12.21 22.19
N GLY A 287 4.18 -13.41 22.60
CA GLY A 287 4.22 -14.56 21.72
C GLY A 287 5.17 -14.33 20.54
N ASP A 288 4.68 -14.56 19.32
CA ASP A 288 5.40 -14.30 18.06
C ASP A 288 5.22 -12.87 17.53
N SER A 289 4.38 -12.06 18.16
CA SER A 289 4.12 -10.69 17.73
C SER A 289 5.09 -9.70 18.36
N ILE A 290 5.60 -8.78 17.54
CA ILE A 290 6.48 -7.69 17.94
C ILE A 290 5.66 -6.41 18.02
N PHE A 291 5.75 -5.70 19.13
CA PHE A 291 5.13 -4.40 19.32
C PHE A 291 6.21 -3.34 19.27
N VAL A 292 6.01 -2.31 18.46
CA VAL A 292 6.94 -1.21 18.26
C VAL A 292 6.23 0.10 18.45
N ASP A 293 6.60 0.85 19.48
CA ASP A 293 6.09 2.19 19.71
C ASP A 293 6.95 3.18 18.91
N LEU A 294 6.32 3.89 17.99
CA LEU A 294 6.95 4.89 17.15
C LEU A 294 6.66 6.31 17.67
N ILE A 295 7.61 7.22 17.52
CA ILE A 295 7.41 8.65 17.77
C ILE A 295 6.38 9.20 16.80
N ASN A 296 6.60 9.03 15.49
CA ASN A 296 5.60 9.26 14.44
C ASN A 296 5.11 7.92 13.90
N ASN A 297 3.84 7.61 14.14
CA ASN A 297 3.20 6.35 13.76
C ASN A 297 2.37 6.45 12.46
N SER A 298 2.60 7.45 11.61
CA SER A 298 1.90 7.54 10.32
C SER A 298 2.27 6.38 9.41
N ILE A 299 1.38 6.07 8.45
CA ILE A 299 1.57 4.99 7.46
C ILE A 299 2.93 5.10 6.77
N HIS A 300 3.34 6.32 6.39
CA HIS A 300 4.64 6.56 5.77
C HIS A 300 5.80 6.05 6.64
N PHE A 301 5.80 6.34 7.95
CA PHE A 301 6.86 5.89 8.85
C PHE A 301 6.81 4.39 9.16
N GLN A 302 5.62 3.78 9.17
CA GLN A 302 5.48 2.32 9.25
C GLN A 302 6.04 1.63 8.00
N GLU A 303 5.81 2.16 6.81
CA GLU A 303 6.37 1.66 5.55
C GLU A 303 7.89 1.81 5.51
N LEU A 304 8.39 2.96 5.96
CA LEU A 304 9.83 3.21 6.07
C LEU A 304 10.48 2.24 7.06
N PHE A 305 9.84 2.00 8.20
CA PHE A 305 10.29 1.01 9.18
C PHE A 305 10.38 -0.39 8.58
N ARG A 306 9.35 -0.84 7.86
CA ARG A 306 9.37 -2.15 7.17
C ARG A 306 10.54 -2.27 6.20
N LYS A 307 10.82 -1.20 5.47
CA LYS A 307 11.91 -1.17 4.48
C LYS A 307 13.30 -1.16 5.12
N GLU A 308 13.49 -0.43 6.21
CA GLU A 308 14.82 -0.16 6.80
C GLU A 308 15.16 -1.08 7.96
N MET A 309 14.17 -1.59 8.69
CA MET A 309 14.38 -2.31 9.95
C MET A 309 13.96 -3.77 9.89
N LEU A 310 12.67 -4.03 9.68
CA LEU A 310 12.12 -5.40 9.70
C LEU A 310 10.78 -5.46 8.98
N ASN A 311 10.71 -6.26 7.93
CA ASN A 311 9.48 -6.49 7.15
C ASN A 311 8.76 -7.77 7.63
N TYR A 312 8.19 -7.72 8.83
CA TYR A 312 7.47 -8.83 9.47
C TYR A 312 5.99 -8.51 9.65
N SER A 313 5.11 -9.42 9.22
CA SER A 313 3.65 -9.18 9.20
C SER A 313 3.01 -9.08 10.59
N ALA A 314 3.64 -9.66 11.62
CA ALA A 314 3.15 -9.60 13.00
C ALA A 314 3.79 -8.47 13.82
N ILE A 315 4.19 -7.38 13.15
CA ILE A 315 4.54 -6.15 13.86
C ILE A 315 3.26 -5.35 14.10
N ASN A 316 3.07 -4.97 15.36
CA ASN A 316 2.01 -4.07 15.79
C ASN A 316 2.63 -2.72 16.11
N TYR A 317 2.25 -1.71 15.34
CA TYR A 317 2.75 -0.36 15.55
C TYR A 317 1.87 0.37 16.57
N GLY A 318 2.51 0.89 17.61
CA GLY A 318 1.93 1.83 18.57
C GLY A 318 2.46 3.24 18.35
N ALA A 319 1.77 4.22 18.92
CA ALA A 319 2.25 5.60 19.01
C ALA A 319 2.51 5.94 20.47
N VAL A 320 3.63 6.59 20.75
CA VAL A 320 3.89 7.11 22.10
C VAL A 320 2.84 8.14 22.48
N ARG A 321 2.46 8.97 21.50
CA ARG A 321 1.45 9.99 21.65
C ARG A 321 0.79 10.27 20.29
N GLU A 322 -0.51 10.06 20.22
CA GLU A 322 -1.28 10.49 19.05
C GLU A 322 -1.50 12.02 19.12
N PRO A 323 -1.09 12.78 18.09
CA PRO A 323 -1.36 14.20 18.03
C PRO A 323 -2.87 14.45 18.02
N SER A 324 -3.38 15.07 19.08
CA SER A 324 -4.78 15.48 19.17
C SER A 324 -4.86 17.01 19.28
N PRO A 325 -5.95 17.63 18.78
CA PRO A 325 -6.10 19.07 18.81
C PRO A 325 -5.90 19.65 20.21
N VAL A 326 -5.15 20.76 20.28
CA VAL A 326 -4.89 21.45 21.55
C VAL A 326 -6.19 22.09 22.03
N THR A 327 -6.66 21.70 23.22
CA THR A 327 -7.87 22.25 23.86
C THR A 327 -7.56 23.29 24.93
N GLN A 328 -6.29 23.39 25.34
CA GLN A 328 -5.83 24.32 26.35
C GLN A 328 -5.98 25.77 25.86
N ARG A 329 -6.59 26.59 26.68
CA ARG A 329 -6.71 28.02 26.38
C ARG A 329 -5.35 28.71 26.56
N ALA A 330 -5.03 29.58 25.62
CA ALA A 330 -3.91 30.48 25.75
C ALA A 330 -4.10 31.40 26.95
N TYR A 331 -3.02 31.60 27.68
CA TYR A 331 -3.00 32.65 28.70
C TYR A 331 -3.07 34.04 28.00
N THR A 332 -4.03 34.85 28.41
CA THR A 332 -4.10 36.28 28.04
C THR A 332 -3.40 37.09 29.09
N ASP A 333 -2.49 37.94 28.65
CA ASP A 333 -1.59 38.69 29.55
C ASP A 333 -2.35 39.70 30.44
N THR A 334 -2.73 39.25 31.62
CA THR A 334 -3.27 40.14 32.68
C THR A 334 -2.32 40.28 33.87
N LEU A 335 -1.22 39.49 33.87
CA LEU A 335 -0.26 39.42 34.99
C LEU A 335 1.15 39.88 34.61
N GLN A 336 1.32 40.43 33.44
CA GLN A 336 2.61 40.84 32.87
C GLN A 336 3.65 39.70 32.81
N ILE A 337 3.18 38.54 32.40
CA ILE A 337 3.99 37.39 32.07
C ILE A 337 3.83 37.15 30.58
N SER A 338 4.92 37.12 29.82
CA SER A 338 4.87 36.95 28.36
C SER A 338 5.82 35.86 27.90
N MET A 339 5.48 35.25 26.78
CA MET A 339 6.35 34.30 26.08
C MET A 339 6.40 34.68 24.59
N LYS A 340 7.56 34.73 24.00
CA LYS A 340 7.77 35.07 22.59
C LYS A 340 8.92 34.31 22.01
N THR A 341 8.90 34.09 20.71
CA THR A 341 10.07 33.61 19.96
C THR A 341 11.03 34.78 19.68
N GLU A 342 12.31 34.52 19.48
CA GLU A 342 13.31 35.52 19.14
C GLU A 342 12.92 36.26 17.84
N LYS A 343 12.45 35.52 16.85
CA LYS A 343 11.98 36.05 15.56
C LYS A 343 10.52 35.65 15.31
N PRO A 344 9.74 36.52 14.63
CA PRO A 344 8.36 36.18 14.27
C PRO A 344 8.26 35.22 13.08
N VAL A 345 9.32 35.07 12.25
CA VAL A 345 9.36 34.27 11.05
C VAL A 345 10.68 33.50 10.95
N TYR A 346 10.62 32.25 10.57
CA TYR A 346 11.75 31.34 10.37
C TYR A 346 11.67 30.66 8.99
N PRO A 347 12.81 30.34 8.37
CA PRO A 347 12.81 29.62 7.09
C PRO A 347 12.36 28.16 7.22
N ILE A 348 11.86 27.59 6.12
CA ILE A 348 11.61 26.14 5.99
C ILE A 348 12.91 25.39 6.28
N GLY A 349 12.82 24.28 7.01
CA GLY A 349 13.98 23.48 7.45
C GLY A 349 14.56 23.94 8.79
N THR A 350 13.98 24.97 9.44
CA THR A 350 14.37 25.33 10.82
C THR A 350 14.21 24.13 11.75
N GLU A 351 15.26 23.79 12.49
CA GLU A 351 15.27 22.66 13.43
C GLU A 351 14.79 23.05 14.83
N SER A 352 14.99 24.31 15.22
CA SER A 352 14.58 24.84 16.52
C SER A 352 14.38 26.35 16.49
N VAL A 353 13.56 26.84 17.41
CA VAL A 353 13.33 28.27 17.61
C VAL A 353 13.72 28.67 19.04
N ASP A 354 14.36 29.82 19.20
CA ASP A 354 14.69 30.37 20.50
C ASP A 354 13.45 31.07 21.08
N VAL A 355 13.11 30.71 22.32
CA VAL A 355 11.92 31.18 23.04
C VAL A 355 12.34 31.88 24.33
N ILE A 356 11.72 33.01 24.61
CA ILE A 356 11.97 33.82 25.81
C ILE A 356 10.67 33.89 26.61
N LEU A 357 10.68 33.39 27.84
CA LEU A 357 9.63 33.53 28.85
C LEU A 357 10.05 34.61 29.83
N THR A 358 9.24 35.67 29.94
CA THR A 358 9.51 36.86 30.77
C THR A 358 8.52 36.91 31.92
N ASN A 359 9.02 37.06 33.14
CA ASN A 359 8.23 37.29 34.34
C ASN A 359 8.34 38.74 34.82
N LYS A 360 7.40 39.58 34.44
CA LYS A 360 7.29 41.00 34.94
C LYS A 360 6.07 41.19 35.82
N ASN A 361 5.62 40.12 36.52
CA ASN A 361 4.41 40.24 37.32
C ASN A 361 4.56 41.24 38.46
N LEU A 362 3.52 42.04 38.65
CA LEU A 362 3.49 43.13 39.65
C LEU A 362 3.39 42.58 41.08
N SER A 363 2.92 41.35 41.27
CA SER A 363 2.81 40.73 42.59
C SER A 363 4.13 40.20 43.13
N GLN A 364 5.21 40.36 42.39
CA GLN A 364 6.57 39.92 42.76
C GLN A 364 6.67 38.40 43.08
N GLN A 365 5.81 37.59 42.47
CA GLN A 365 5.79 36.15 42.67
C GLN A 365 6.71 35.44 41.68
N ASN A 366 7.37 34.38 42.14
CA ASN A 366 8.16 33.52 41.27
C ASN A 366 7.22 32.64 40.42
N LEU A 367 7.60 32.43 39.15
CA LEU A 367 6.99 31.39 38.30
C LEU A 367 7.72 30.07 38.49
N PHE A 368 6.93 29.01 38.54
CA PHE A 368 7.43 27.63 38.57
C PHE A 368 6.96 26.86 37.35
N PHE A 369 7.86 26.12 36.69
CA PHE A 369 7.57 25.29 35.53
C PHE A 369 8.63 24.18 35.36
N GLY A 370 8.31 23.13 34.58
CA GLY A 370 9.26 22.11 34.18
C GLY A 370 9.99 22.47 32.89
N GLU A 371 10.91 21.63 32.44
CA GLU A 371 11.54 21.77 31.12
C GLU A 371 10.57 21.53 29.97
N TYR A 372 9.53 20.74 30.17
CA TYR A 372 8.57 20.35 29.13
C TYR A 372 7.91 21.53 28.43
N TYR A 373 7.85 21.45 27.12
CA TYR A 373 7.06 22.27 26.22
C TYR A 373 6.57 21.40 25.08
N PHE A 374 5.63 21.86 24.28
CA PHE A 374 5.30 21.25 23.00
C PHE A 374 5.08 22.35 21.94
N VAL A 375 5.27 21.96 20.68
CA VAL A 375 5.01 22.83 19.54
C VAL A 375 3.78 22.31 18.82
N ALA A 376 2.91 23.21 18.35
CA ALA A 376 1.77 22.84 17.54
C ALA A 376 1.73 23.68 16.26
N ARG A 377 1.22 23.09 15.18
CA ARG A 377 0.98 23.75 13.91
C ARG A 377 -0.51 24.00 13.72
N LYS A 378 -0.86 25.13 13.12
CA LYS A 378 -2.25 25.44 12.76
C LYS A 378 -2.67 24.64 11.55
N GLN A 379 -3.78 23.88 11.67
CA GLN A 379 -4.43 23.15 10.58
C GLN A 379 -5.91 23.53 10.57
N GLY A 380 -6.32 24.34 9.59
CA GLY A 380 -7.64 24.98 9.63
C GLY A 380 -7.76 25.88 10.86
N GLU A 381 -8.78 25.63 11.68
CA GLU A 381 -9.01 26.36 12.94
C GLU A 381 -8.37 25.68 14.17
N GLN A 382 -7.73 24.53 14.00
CA GLN A 382 -7.18 23.75 15.10
C GLN A 382 -5.66 23.85 15.17
N TRP A 383 -5.14 23.69 16.38
CA TRP A 383 -3.71 23.56 16.65
C TRP A 383 -3.39 22.11 16.92
N ILE A 384 -2.60 21.49 16.03
CA ILE A 384 -2.20 20.10 16.14
C ILE A 384 -0.75 20.02 16.62
N PRO A 385 -0.48 19.36 17.75
CA PRO A 385 0.89 19.16 18.23
C PRO A 385 1.77 18.47 17.19
N LEU A 386 3.00 18.89 17.10
CA LEU A 386 4.04 18.17 16.36
C LEU A 386 4.43 16.91 17.12
N TYR A 387 4.88 15.90 16.40
CA TYR A 387 5.56 14.76 17.00
C TYR A 387 6.85 15.22 17.66
N ASP A 388 7.09 14.79 18.89
CA ASP A 388 8.27 15.16 19.66
C ASP A 388 8.96 13.92 20.26
N ASN A 389 10.27 13.99 20.39
CA ASN A 389 11.11 13.02 21.09
C ASN A 389 11.65 13.62 22.38
N SER A 390 10.86 14.45 23.05
CA SER A 390 11.30 15.11 24.27
C SER A 390 11.22 14.17 25.48
N LEU A 391 12.30 13.45 25.71
CA LEU A 391 12.63 12.98 27.06
C LEU A 391 13.08 14.21 27.83
N VAL A 392 12.22 14.74 28.68
CA VAL A 392 12.56 15.87 29.57
C VAL A 392 12.83 15.35 30.96
N ASN A 393 13.83 15.93 31.60
CA ASN A 393 14.05 15.68 32.99
C ASN A 393 12.93 16.31 33.84
N ASP A 394 12.53 15.65 34.90
CA ASP A 394 11.54 16.18 35.83
C ASP A 394 12.20 17.21 36.77
N ILE A 395 12.71 18.28 36.18
CA ILE A 395 13.38 19.39 36.87
C ILE A 395 12.42 20.56 36.96
N GLY A 396 12.18 21.01 38.19
CA GLY A 396 11.44 22.25 38.45
C GLY A 396 12.35 23.48 38.33
N ILE A 397 11.90 24.44 37.54
CA ILE A 397 12.58 25.73 37.31
C ILE A 397 11.80 26.84 38.01
N LEU A 398 12.52 27.68 38.75
CA LEU A 398 11.96 28.83 39.43
C LEU A 398 12.45 30.11 38.74
N LEU A 399 11.53 30.87 38.13
CA LEU A 399 11.83 32.14 37.48
C LEU A 399 11.40 33.29 38.37
N LYS A 400 12.38 34.10 38.84
CA LYS A 400 12.16 35.24 39.72
C LYS A 400 11.42 36.37 38.97
N PRO A 401 10.75 37.30 39.71
CA PRO A 401 10.22 38.53 39.12
C PRO A 401 11.30 39.32 38.42
N ASN A 402 10.95 40.02 37.35
CA ASN A 402 11.83 40.81 36.50
C ASN A 402 13.02 40.06 35.89
N SER A 403 12.80 38.76 35.61
CA SER A 403 13.79 37.88 35.00
C SER A 403 13.23 37.23 33.73
N ASP A 404 14.14 36.80 32.86
CA ASP A 404 13.86 36.06 31.64
C ASP A 404 14.42 34.62 31.74
N TYR A 405 13.72 33.69 31.12
CA TYR A 405 14.18 32.33 30.89
C TYR A 405 14.17 32.04 29.39
N GLN A 406 15.31 31.60 28.87
CA GLN A 406 15.48 31.27 27.46
C GLN A 406 15.60 29.79 27.29
N PHE A 407 14.97 29.25 26.24
CA PHE A 407 15.10 27.84 25.85
C PHE A 407 14.91 27.68 24.33
N LYS A 408 15.42 26.57 23.80
CA LYS A 408 15.24 26.19 22.39
C LYS A 408 14.09 25.23 22.25
N ALA A 409 13.06 25.62 21.52
CA ALA A 409 11.96 24.74 21.14
C ALA A 409 12.32 24.01 19.84
N LYS A 410 12.55 22.69 19.93
CA LYS A 410 12.88 21.83 18.79
C LYS A 410 11.62 21.56 17.96
N LEU A 411 11.76 21.56 16.63
CA LEU A 411 10.67 21.30 15.68
C LEU A 411 10.72 19.87 15.13
N TYR A 412 11.76 19.11 15.42
CA TYR A 412 11.94 17.70 15.02
C TYR A 412 11.62 17.45 13.54
N PRO A 413 12.34 18.09 12.59
CA PRO A 413 12.05 17.94 11.14
C PRO A 413 12.18 16.53 10.63
N LEU A 414 12.83 15.63 11.38
CA LEU A 414 12.91 14.21 11.08
C LEU A 414 11.54 13.50 11.14
N PHE A 415 10.66 13.97 12.03
CA PHE A 415 9.35 13.34 12.28
C PHE A 415 8.18 14.21 11.81
N ASN A 416 8.43 15.44 11.43
CA ASN A 416 7.42 16.42 11.07
C ASN A 416 7.75 17.09 9.74
N ASP A 417 6.74 17.19 8.88
CA ASP A 417 6.80 18.07 7.72
C ASP A 417 6.62 19.52 8.19
N ASN A 418 7.72 20.18 8.53
CA ASN A 418 7.72 21.60 8.96
C ASN A 418 7.53 22.51 7.74
N THR A 419 6.34 22.42 7.13
CA THR A 419 5.97 23.23 5.96
C THR A 419 5.58 24.64 6.37
N SER A 420 5.51 25.56 5.40
CA SER A 420 5.03 26.93 5.60
C SER A 420 3.69 26.96 6.37
N GLY A 421 3.56 27.88 7.33
CA GLY A 421 2.36 28.01 8.15
C GLY A 421 2.59 28.70 9.50
N GLN A 422 1.52 28.71 10.31
CA GLN A 422 1.55 29.26 11.67
C GLN A 422 1.85 28.16 12.70
N TYR A 423 2.70 28.49 13.67
CA TYR A 423 3.14 27.60 14.73
C TYR A 423 3.01 28.27 16.10
N ARG A 424 2.85 27.47 17.13
CA ARG A 424 2.83 27.89 18.54
C ARG A 424 3.71 26.99 19.38
N VAL A 425 4.51 27.60 20.25
CA VAL A 425 5.13 26.89 21.37
C VAL A 425 4.22 27.04 22.58
N TYR A 426 3.92 25.94 23.25
CA TYR A 426 3.14 25.90 24.47
C TYR A 426 4.03 25.49 25.64
N LYS A 427 3.93 26.23 26.76
CA LYS A 427 4.63 25.93 28.00
C LYS A 427 3.73 26.11 29.21
N GLU A 428 3.58 25.07 30.02
CA GLU A 428 2.83 25.12 31.25
C GLU A 428 3.64 25.88 32.31
N VAL A 429 3.01 26.82 32.98
CA VAL A 429 3.59 27.61 34.10
C VAL A 429 2.58 27.76 35.22
N LYS A 430 3.05 27.94 36.47
CA LYS A 430 2.24 28.31 37.62
C LYS A 430 3.01 29.28 38.54
N PHE A 431 2.32 29.98 39.41
CA PHE A 431 3.01 30.61 40.52
C PHE A 431 3.42 29.55 41.54
N ASN A 432 4.56 29.76 42.18
CA ASN A 432 5.16 28.78 43.10
C ASN A 432 4.26 28.42 44.29
N ASP A 433 3.42 29.36 44.72
CA ASP A 433 2.53 29.27 45.86
C ASP A 433 1.08 28.82 45.51
N THR A 434 0.83 28.50 44.24
CA THR A 434 -0.50 28.11 43.78
C THR A 434 -0.46 26.79 42.97
N ASN A 435 -1.59 26.10 42.93
CA ASN A 435 -1.78 24.94 42.06
C ASN A 435 -2.42 25.32 40.70
N ARG A 436 -2.72 26.63 40.50
CA ARG A 436 -3.30 27.07 39.23
C ARG A 436 -2.25 27.12 38.15
N LYS A 437 -2.50 26.38 37.08
CA LYS A 437 -1.62 26.24 35.91
C LYS A 437 -2.16 27.03 34.73
N TRP A 438 -1.27 27.56 33.91
CA TRP A 438 -1.57 28.25 32.66
C TRP A 438 -0.67 27.75 31.54
N TYR A 439 -1.13 27.92 30.31
CA TYR A 439 -0.32 27.66 29.13
C TYR A 439 0.11 29.00 28.51
N MET A 440 1.39 29.32 28.64
CA MET A 440 2.02 30.40 27.90
C MET A 440 2.20 30.00 26.44
N ILE A 441 2.03 30.97 25.51
CA ILE A 441 2.10 30.74 24.08
C ILE A 441 3.09 31.70 23.46
N ALA A 442 3.99 31.20 22.59
CA ALA A 442 4.78 31.99 21.67
C ALA A 442 4.40 31.60 20.23
N GLU A 443 3.93 32.55 19.44
CA GLU A 443 3.55 32.38 18.05
C GLU A 443 4.70 32.72 17.10
N PHE A 444 4.83 31.95 16.01
CA PHE A 444 5.77 32.26 14.93
C PHE A 444 5.26 31.64 13.61
N LYS A 445 5.90 32.03 12.51
CA LYS A 445 5.64 31.47 11.20
C LYS A 445 6.86 30.74 10.66
N ILE A 446 6.63 29.74 9.80
CA ILE A 446 7.64 29.15 8.91
C ILE A 446 7.26 29.55 7.48
N GLU A 447 8.21 30.11 6.73
CA GLU A 447 8.03 30.59 5.33
C GLU A 447 9.25 30.21 4.47
#